data_1d2c624a7945125a6647105c471e7331
#
_entry.id   1d2c624a7945125a6647105c471e7331
#
_cell.length_a   1.000
_cell.length_b   1.000
_cell.length_c   1.000
_cell.angle_alpha   90.00
_cell.angle_beta   90.00
_cell.angle_gamma   90.00
#
_symmetry.space_group_name_H-M   'P 1'
#
loop_
_entity.id
_entity.type
_entity.pdbx_description
1 polymer ?
#
loop_
_entity_poly.entity_id
_entity_poly.type
_entity_poly.pdbx_seq_one_letter_code
_entity_poly.pdbx_strand_id
1 'polypeptide(L)'
;MPAKLKVAVLGSTGYSGLELTRLLLRHPQLEKPVLLSRPETRESDTQRVPHPSRLSKGGNSDSVNLADIFPVLSGNGSYPLQPLSWSALKQQEVKLLFLATPHEVSRALVPEAVAEGMRVVDLSGAWRLKQAQHRAIYGFKDEDAATAADLNAKAVYGLPELNADKIPSATVVANPGCYATTVILALAPILKAGLVDVERGIIADSKSGVSGAGKEPTSRTHFVSVADNLSAYGVFTHRHLGEMAEQLNLTTNELTFTPHLLPIPRGILSTIYVHLKKPAQASELETCYRDFYKGKRFVRVFGTPKLPEIQFSLNTNYCDIGFCLAQDGQRLIIVSCEDNLIKGAAGQAIQNMNLMYEFNEEEGLL
;
A
#
# COMPACT_ATOMS: atom_id res chain seq x y z
N MET A 1 -25.62 13.39 16.32
CA MET A 1 -24.43 12.62 15.92
C MET A 1 -23.51 13.58 15.19
N PRO A 2 -22.19 13.52 15.35
CA PRO A 2 -21.30 14.33 14.53
C PRO A 2 -21.53 14.01 13.05
N ALA A 3 -21.30 15.00 12.19
CA ALA A 3 -21.43 14.81 10.74
C ALA A 3 -20.42 13.76 10.27
N LYS A 4 -20.86 12.81 9.46
CA LYS A 4 -19.98 11.79 8.89
C LYS A 4 -19.00 12.40 7.89
N LEU A 5 -17.78 11.87 7.84
CA LEU A 5 -16.77 12.32 6.91
C LEU A 5 -17.13 11.92 5.48
N LYS A 6 -17.00 12.88 4.55
CA LYS A 6 -17.19 12.65 3.11
C LYS A 6 -15.84 12.46 2.42
N VAL A 7 -15.72 11.36 1.72
CA VAL A 7 -14.49 10.97 1.02
C VAL A 7 -14.76 10.65 -0.44
N ALA A 8 -13.75 10.77 -1.28
CA ALA A 8 -13.80 10.35 -2.68
C ALA A 8 -12.72 9.32 -2.98
N VAL A 9 -12.99 8.45 -3.96
CA VAL A 9 -12.03 7.43 -4.44
C VAL A 9 -11.89 7.54 -5.95
N LEU A 10 -10.67 7.78 -6.42
CA LEU A 10 -10.31 7.65 -7.82
C LEU A 10 -9.55 6.34 -8.03
N GLY A 11 -9.99 5.54 -9.00
CA GLY A 11 -9.39 4.23 -9.29
C GLY A 11 -10.11 3.03 -8.66
N SER A 12 -11.36 3.19 -8.27
CA SER A 12 -12.21 2.14 -7.66
C SER A 12 -12.39 0.89 -8.52
N THR A 13 -12.07 0.94 -9.81
CA THR A 13 -12.15 -0.20 -10.75
C THR A 13 -10.94 -1.12 -10.75
N GLY A 14 -9.84 -0.75 -10.05
CA GLY A 14 -8.67 -1.60 -9.81
C GLY A 14 -8.84 -2.48 -8.56
N TYR A 15 -7.97 -3.48 -8.36
CA TYR A 15 -8.07 -4.38 -7.21
C TYR A 15 -7.98 -3.64 -5.86
N SER A 16 -6.97 -2.79 -5.67
CA SER A 16 -6.82 -2.03 -4.43
C SER A 16 -7.94 -1.01 -4.23
N GLY A 17 -8.42 -0.37 -5.32
CA GLY A 17 -9.52 0.59 -5.26
C GLY A 17 -10.86 -0.06 -4.95
N LEU A 18 -11.12 -1.27 -5.48
CA LEU A 18 -12.31 -2.05 -5.13
C LEU A 18 -12.29 -2.45 -3.66
N GLU A 19 -11.15 -2.97 -3.17
CA GLU A 19 -11.01 -3.38 -1.78
C GLU A 19 -11.17 -2.18 -0.83
N LEU A 20 -10.57 -1.04 -1.19
CA LEU A 20 -10.74 0.23 -0.47
C LEU A 20 -12.22 0.65 -0.42
N THR A 21 -12.92 0.60 -1.57
CA THR A 21 -14.34 0.95 -1.63
C THR A 21 -15.17 0.03 -0.72
N ARG A 22 -14.89 -1.28 -0.69
CA ARG A 22 -15.58 -2.24 0.19
C ARG A 22 -15.39 -1.91 1.67
N LEU A 23 -14.18 -1.53 2.08
CA LEU A 23 -13.88 -1.13 3.45
C LEU A 23 -14.57 0.21 3.80
N LEU A 24 -14.50 1.22 2.93
CA LEU A 24 -15.15 2.51 3.13
C LEU A 24 -16.68 2.39 3.27
N LEU A 25 -17.33 1.51 2.50
CA LEU A 25 -18.77 1.27 2.59
C LEU A 25 -19.23 0.68 3.93
N ARG A 26 -18.33 0.06 4.68
CA ARG A 26 -18.58 -0.52 6.01
C ARG A 26 -18.15 0.38 7.17
N HIS A 27 -17.44 1.46 6.84
CA HIS A 27 -16.84 2.31 7.87
C HIS A 27 -17.91 3.18 8.55
N PRO A 28 -18.08 3.10 9.89
CA PRO A 28 -19.22 3.72 10.57
C PRO A 28 -19.19 5.25 10.57
N GLN A 29 -18.00 5.88 10.48
CA GLN A 29 -17.83 7.34 10.52
C GLN A 29 -17.96 7.99 9.14
N LEU A 30 -18.16 7.21 8.06
CA LEU A 30 -18.18 7.75 6.70
C LEU A 30 -19.60 7.83 6.13
N GLU A 31 -19.81 8.82 5.28
CA GLU A 31 -20.86 8.77 4.28
C GLU A 31 -20.43 7.82 3.15
N LYS A 32 -21.38 7.47 2.29
CA LYS A 32 -21.10 6.69 1.08
C LYS A 32 -20.04 7.42 0.25
N PRO A 33 -18.91 6.77 -0.10
CA PRO A 33 -17.84 7.44 -0.83
C PRO A 33 -18.27 7.86 -2.23
N VAL A 34 -17.80 9.03 -2.67
CA VAL A 34 -17.92 9.48 -4.06
C VAL A 34 -16.92 8.70 -4.90
N LEU A 35 -17.40 7.95 -5.88
CA LEU A 35 -16.54 7.17 -6.76
C LEU A 35 -16.29 7.93 -8.06
N LEU A 36 -15.00 8.08 -8.40
CA LEU A 36 -14.58 8.89 -9.52
C LEU A 36 -14.09 8.01 -10.68
N SER A 37 -14.52 8.36 -11.90
CA SER A 37 -13.93 7.87 -13.15
C SER A 37 -12.66 8.67 -13.47
N ARG A 38 -11.74 8.05 -14.22
CA ARG A 38 -10.59 8.77 -14.76
C ARG A 38 -11.06 9.89 -15.69
N PRO A 39 -10.39 11.05 -15.71
CA PRO A 39 -10.57 12.02 -16.78
C PRO A 39 -10.35 11.32 -18.12
N GLU A 40 -11.20 11.60 -19.11
CA GLU A 40 -10.98 11.10 -20.46
C GLU A 40 -9.69 11.74 -20.99
N THR A 41 -8.61 10.95 -21.12
CA THR A 41 -7.40 11.38 -21.82
C THR A 41 -7.76 11.54 -23.30
N ARG A 42 -7.52 12.75 -23.84
CA ARG A 42 -7.64 13.02 -25.28
C ARG A 42 -6.73 12.03 -26.02
N GLU A 43 -7.34 11.30 -26.93
CA GLU A 43 -6.81 10.47 -28.02
C GLU A 43 -5.27 10.22 -28.07
N SER A 44 -4.80 9.05 -27.55
CA SER A 44 -3.60 8.36 -28.06
C SER A 44 -3.50 6.86 -27.69
N ASP A 45 -4.58 6.21 -27.25
CA ASP A 45 -4.50 4.81 -26.76
C ASP A 45 -5.34 3.85 -27.64
N THR A 46 -4.93 3.68 -28.92
CA THR A 46 -5.60 2.80 -29.90
C THR A 46 -5.24 1.31 -29.78
N GLN A 47 -4.48 0.88 -28.79
CA GLN A 47 -4.03 -0.53 -28.66
C GLN A 47 -4.41 -1.23 -27.34
N ARG A 48 -5.33 -0.69 -26.55
CA ARG A 48 -5.80 -1.38 -25.33
C ARG A 48 -7.10 -2.12 -25.57
N VAL A 49 -7.17 -3.36 -25.05
CA VAL A 49 -8.41 -4.15 -24.96
C VAL A 49 -9.52 -3.25 -24.42
N PRO A 50 -10.71 -3.17 -25.06
CA PRO A 50 -11.77 -2.28 -24.61
C PRO A 50 -12.13 -2.56 -23.15
N HIS A 51 -12.03 -1.57 -22.29
CA HIS A 51 -12.53 -1.64 -20.92
C HIS A 51 -14.05 -1.91 -20.98
N PRO A 52 -14.64 -2.74 -20.09
CA PRO A 52 -16.07 -3.04 -20.09
C PRO A 52 -16.99 -1.80 -20.15
N SER A 53 -16.52 -0.64 -19.62
CA SER A 53 -17.22 0.65 -19.73
C SER A 53 -17.38 1.18 -21.18
N ARG A 54 -16.68 0.61 -22.19
CA ARG A 54 -16.83 0.98 -23.59
C ARG A 54 -17.91 0.16 -24.33
N LEU A 55 -18.49 -0.86 -23.69
CA LEU A 55 -19.53 -1.70 -24.30
C LEU A 55 -20.92 -1.05 -24.28
N SER A 56 -21.12 0.10 -23.64
CA SER A 56 -22.41 0.83 -23.62
C SER A 56 -22.48 1.99 -24.60
N LYS A 57 -22.00 1.83 -25.84
CA LYS A 57 -22.30 2.78 -26.92
C LYS A 57 -23.70 2.49 -27.51
N GLY A 58 -24.73 2.70 -26.69
CA GLY A 58 -26.10 2.81 -27.06
C GLY A 58 -26.72 3.95 -26.26
N GLY A 59 -26.96 5.07 -26.89
CA GLY A 59 -27.49 6.35 -26.44
C GLY A 59 -28.21 6.37 -25.11
N ASN A 60 -27.55 6.88 -24.12
CA ASN A 60 -27.97 7.73 -23.01
C ASN A 60 -26.76 7.85 -22.06
N SER A 61 -26.60 9.00 -21.42
CA SER A 61 -25.51 9.32 -20.50
C SER A 61 -25.66 8.59 -19.15
N ASP A 62 -25.86 7.27 -19.15
CA ASP A 62 -25.94 6.50 -17.93
C ASP A 62 -24.52 6.34 -17.35
N SER A 63 -24.28 6.94 -16.20
CA SER A 63 -23.04 6.80 -15.45
C SER A 63 -22.79 5.32 -15.15
N VAL A 64 -21.60 4.81 -15.48
CA VAL A 64 -21.20 3.42 -15.20
C VAL A 64 -21.32 3.17 -13.70
N ASN A 65 -22.07 2.14 -13.32
CA ASN A 65 -22.21 1.75 -11.92
C ASN A 65 -21.14 0.72 -11.57
N LEU A 66 -20.41 0.94 -10.46
CA LEU A 66 -19.35 0.02 -10.02
C LEU A 66 -19.90 -1.40 -9.73
N ALA A 67 -21.16 -1.52 -9.30
CA ALA A 67 -21.80 -2.82 -9.06
C ALA A 67 -21.99 -3.64 -10.35
N ASP A 68 -22.10 -2.99 -11.52
CA ASP A 68 -22.18 -3.69 -12.81
C ASP A 68 -20.83 -4.27 -13.22
N ILE A 69 -19.73 -3.63 -12.79
CA ILE A 69 -18.36 -4.13 -12.99
C ILE A 69 -18.01 -5.22 -11.96
N PHE A 70 -18.47 -5.04 -10.73
CA PHE A 70 -18.19 -5.93 -9.61
C PHE A 70 -19.48 -6.34 -8.89
N PRO A 71 -20.12 -7.44 -9.31
CA PRO A 71 -21.38 -7.91 -8.74
C PRO A 71 -21.35 -8.20 -7.24
N VAL A 72 -20.17 -8.33 -6.64
CA VAL A 72 -20.00 -8.45 -5.17
C VAL A 72 -20.56 -7.23 -4.40
N LEU A 73 -20.74 -6.10 -5.06
CA LEU A 73 -21.38 -4.89 -4.52
C LEU A 73 -22.89 -4.83 -4.75
N SER A 74 -23.44 -5.74 -5.57
CA SER A 74 -24.88 -5.75 -5.90
C SER A 74 -25.73 -6.02 -4.65
N GLY A 75 -26.91 -5.42 -4.62
CA GLY A 75 -27.85 -5.54 -3.49
C GLY A 75 -27.63 -4.52 -2.38
N ASN A 76 -26.52 -3.78 -2.37
CA ASN A 76 -26.19 -2.77 -1.35
C ASN A 76 -26.41 -1.31 -1.84
N GLY A 77 -27.09 -1.13 -2.96
CA GLY A 77 -27.37 0.18 -3.57
C GLY A 77 -26.65 0.43 -4.89
N SER A 78 -26.72 1.66 -5.38
CA SER A 78 -26.06 2.09 -6.62
C SER A 78 -24.75 2.81 -6.30
N TYR A 79 -23.72 2.57 -7.12
CA TYR A 79 -22.36 3.11 -6.96
C TYR A 79 -21.90 3.74 -8.30
N PRO A 80 -22.53 4.85 -8.75
CA PRO A 80 -22.21 5.49 -10.01
C PRO A 80 -20.79 6.07 -9.97
N LEU A 81 -20.05 5.89 -11.06
CA LEU A 81 -18.77 6.56 -11.27
C LEU A 81 -19.06 7.97 -11.84
N GLN A 82 -18.57 8.99 -11.13
CA GLN A 82 -18.71 10.40 -11.54
C GLN A 82 -17.40 10.88 -12.18
N PRO A 83 -17.45 11.78 -13.19
CA PRO A 83 -16.26 12.46 -13.66
C PRO A 83 -15.55 13.24 -12.53
N LEU A 84 -14.22 13.27 -12.52
CA LEU A 84 -13.49 14.11 -11.58
C LEU A 84 -13.81 15.59 -11.88
N SER A 85 -14.35 16.28 -10.88
CA SER A 85 -14.62 17.71 -10.90
C SER A 85 -14.38 18.30 -9.51
N TRP A 86 -13.37 19.17 -9.39
CA TRP A 86 -13.03 19.79 -8.11
C TRP A 86 -14.18 20.61 -7.55
N SER A 87 -14.91 21.37 -8.40
CA SER A 87 -16.07 22.14 -7.98
C SER A 87 -17.20 21.26 -7.43
N ALA A 88 -17.46 20.10 -8.09
CA ALA A 88 -18.47 19.15 -7.62
C ALA A 88 -18.06 18.51 -6.29
N LEU A 89 -16.78 18.16 -6.10
CA LEU A 89 -16.27 17.62 -4.85
C LEU A 89 -16.37 18.64 -3.70
N LYS A 90 -16.10 19.92 -3.96
CA LYS A 90 -16.30 20.99 -2.99
C LYS A 90 -17.76 21.18 -2.62
N GLN A 91 -18.67 21.20 -3.60
CA GLN A 91 -20.12 21.30 -3.35
C GLN A 91 -20.64 20.12 -2.52
N GLN A 92 -20.07 18.94 -2.72
CA GLN A 92 -20.37 17.74 -1.94
C GLN A 92 -19.63 17.73 -0.57
N GLU A 93 -18.82 18.74 -0.26
CA GLU A 93 -18.02 18.85 0.96
C GLU A 93 -17.05 17.69 1.18
N VAL A 94 -16.53 17.10 0.11
CA VAL A 94 -15.50 16.06 0.22
C VAL A 94 -14.24 16.64 0.84
N LYS A 95 -13.71 15.97 1.87
CA LYS A 95 -12.52 16.40 2.63
C LYS A 95 -11.28 15.59 2.36
N LEU A 96 -11.45 14.34 1.90
CA LEU A 96 -10.36 13.41 1.65
C LEU A 96 -10.52 12.74 0.30
N LEU A 97 -9.44 12.75 -0.48
CA LEU A 97 -9.34 12.03 -1.74
C LEU A 97 -8.39 10.83 -1.57
N PHE A 98 -8.88 9.64 -1.89
CA PHE A 98 -8.06 8.45 -2.07
C PHE A 98 -7.70 8.27 -3.54
N LEU A 99 -6.41 8.07 -3.81
CA LEU A 99 -5.90 7.80 -5.15
C LEU A 99 -5.38 6.35 -5.24
N ALA A 100 -6.16 5.48 -5.88
CA ALA A 100 -5.78 4.11 -6.23
C ALA A 100 -5.44 4.04 -7.74
N THR A 101 -4.57 4.94 -8.18
CA THR A 101 -4.24 5.23 -9.58
C THR A 101 -2.78 4.91 -9.90
N PRO A 102 -2.40 4.82 -11.19
CA PRO A 102 -0.98 4.84 -11.57
C PRO A 102 -0.27 6.07 -11.00
N HIS A 103 1.03 5.93 -10.77
CA HIS A 103 1.82 6.97 -10.09
C HIS A 103 1.92 8.27 -10.91
N GLU A 104 1.88 8.22 -12.23
CA GLU A 104 1.86 9.42 -13.08
C GLU A 104 0.58 10.23 -12.87
N VAL A 105 -0.57 9.54 -12.75
CA VAL A 105 -1.87 10.18 -12.49
C VAL A 105 -1.89 10.81 -11.10
N SER A 106 -1.43 10.09 -10.09
CA SER A 106 -1.31 10.64 -8.73
C SER A 106 -0.35 11.82 -8.68
N ARG A 107 0.76 11.74 -9.45
CA ARG A 107 1.75 12.82 -9.52
C ARG A 107 1.16 14.12 -10.05
N ALA A 108 0.27 14.04 -11.04
CA ALA A 108 -0.44 15.19 -11.59
C ALA A 108 -1.55 15.71 -10.68
N LEU A 109 -2.37 14.81 -10.09
CA LEU A 109 -3.59 15.20 -9.38
C LEU A 109 -3.38 15.65 -7.93
N VAL A 110 -2.34 15.18 -7.24
CA VAL A 110 -2.12 15.55 -5.82
C VAL A 110 -1.89 17.06 -5.64
N PRO A 111 -1.06 17.75 -6.47
CA PRO A 111 -0.93 19.20 -6.38
C PRO A 111 -2.27 19.94 -6.52
N GLU A 112 -3.09 19.53 -7.49
CA GLU A 112 -4.42 20.12 -7.71
C GLU A 112 -5.35 19.89 -6.51
N ALA A 113 -5.44 18.64 -6.00
CA ALA A 113 -6.27 18.30 -4.84
C ALA A 113 -5.89 19.13 -3.60
N VAL A 114 -4.59 19.30 -3.35
CA VAL A 114 -4.08 20.09 -2.23
C VAL A 114 -4.38 21.58 -2.41
N ALA A 115 -4.24 22.11 -3.63
CA ALA A 115 -4.61 23.50 -3.95
C ALA A 115 -6.12 23.74 -3.74
N GLU A 116 -6.96 22.72 -3.97
CA GLU A 116 -8.40 22.76 -3.71
C GLU A 116 -8.77 22.55 -2.24
N GLY A 117 -7.77 22.44 -1.35
CA GLY A 117 -7.96 22.32 0.11
C GLY A 117 -8.31 20.90 0.58
N MET A 118 -8.10 19.88 -0.24
CA MET A 118 -8.36 18.49 0.13
C MET A 118 -7.13 17.84 0.77
N ARG A 119 -7.36 16.91 1.69
CA ARG A 119 -6.34 15.97 2.14
C ARG A 119 -6.30 14.77 1.19
N VAL A 120 -5.15 14.11 1.09
CA VAL A 120 -4.96 13.00 0.16
C VAL A 120 -4.31 11.81 0.84
N VAL A 121 -4.85 10.61 0.57
CA VAL A 121 -4.15 9.33 0.80
C VAL A 121 -3.86 8.72 -0.56
N ASP A 122 -2.59 8.69 -0.94
CA ASP A 122 -2.13 8.16 -2.22
C ASP A 122 -1.59 6.75 -2.09
N LEU A 123 -2.24 5.78 -2.74
CA LEU A 123 -1.83 4.38 -2.75
C LEU A 123 -0.74 4.09 -3.79
N SER A 124 -0.39 5.07 -4.61
CA SER A 124 0.66 4.93 -5.62
C SER A 124 2.06 5.15 -5.05
N GLY A 125 3.09 4.97 -5.89
CA GLY A 125 4.48 5.27 -5.51
C GLY A 125 4.89 6.74 -5.65
N ALA A 126 3.97 7.64 -6.06
CA ALA A 126 4.29 9.00 -6.50
C ALA A 126 4.98 9.87 -5.43
N TRP A 127 4.59 9.70 -4.15
CA TRP A 127 4.98 10.60 -3.06
C TRP A 127 5.74 9.91 -1.91
N ARG A 128 6.10 8.60 -2.07
CA ARG A 128 6.71 7.80 -1.01
C ARG A 128 8.16 8.15 -0.72
N LEU A 129 8.93 8.51 -1.77
CA LEU A 129 10.38 8.61 -1.72
C LEU A 129 10.85 10.06 -1.55
N LYS A 130 11.75 10.30 -0.59
CA LYS A 130 12.33 11.62 -0.30
C LYS A 130 13.60 11.87 -1.11
N GLN A 131 14.42 10.84 -1.31
CA GLN A 131 15.71 10.97 -1.98
C GLN A 131 15.54 10.94 -3.51
N ALA A 132 16.16 11.91 -4.19
CA ALA A 132 16.07 12.07 -5.65
C ALA A 132 16.56 10.81 -6.39
N GLN A 133 17.62 10.19 -5.90
CA GLN A 133 18.19 8.97 -6.49
C GLN A 133 17.19 7.80 -6.48
N HIS A 134 16.38 7.66 -5.43
CA HIS A 134 15.35 6.61 -5.36
C HIS A 134 14.14 6.97 -6.21
N ARG A 135 13.78 8.26 -6.33
CA ARG A 135 12.68 8.71 -7.21
C ARG A 135 13.00 8.53 -8.69
N ALA A 136 14.27 8.53 -9.07
CA ALA A 136 14.68 8.40 -10.48
C ALA A 136 14.10 7.17 -11.18
N ILE A 137 13.82 6.08 -10.44
CA ILE A 137 13.20 4.87 -10.99
C ILE A 137 11.81 5.09 -11.58
N TYR A 138 11.10 6.14 -11.15
CA TYR A 138 9.76 6.46 -11.64
C TYR A 138 9.79 7.33 -12.91
N GLY A 139 10.90 8.06 -13.16
CA GLY A 139 11.03 8.93 -14.32
C GLY A 139 10.00 10.06 -14.38
N PHE A 140 9.56 10.58 -13.24
CA PHE A 140 8.54 11.64 -13.18
C PHE A 140 8.96 12.88 -13.96
N LYS A 141 7.98 13.44 -14.67
CA LYS A 141 8.07 14.74 -15.33
C LYS A 141 7.05 15.66 -14.68
N ASP A 142 7.50 16.48 -13.74
CA ASP A 142 6.66 17.41 -13.02
C ASP A 142 6.43 18.67 -13.86
N GLU A 143 5.18 19.10 -14.01
CA GLU A 143 4.84 20.37 -14.70
C GLU A 143 5.32 21.56 -13.87
N ASP A 144 5.18 21.49 -12.54
CA ASP A 144 5.73 22.43 -11.57
C ASP A 144 6.67 21.70 -10.61
N ALA A 145 7.96 21.78 -10.90
CA ALA A 145 9.01 21.13 -10.13
C ALA A 145 9.12 21.68 -8.68
N ALA A 146 8.82 22.96 -8.47
CA ALA A 146 8.89 23.59 -7.15
C ALA A 146 7.77 23.10 -6.25
N THR A 147 6.54 23.11 -6.74
CA THR A 147 5.37 22.53 -6.02
C THR A 147 5.56 21.05 -5.75
N ALA A 148 6.07 20.30 -6.73
CA ALA A 148 6.34 18.87 -6.55
C ALA A 148 7.43 18.61 -5.51
N ALA A 149 8.47 19.42 -5.44
CA ALA A 149 9.53 19.32 -4.44
C ALA A 149 8.99 19.63 -3.02
N ASP A 150 8.18 20.66 -2.85
CA ASP A 150 7.55 21.04 -1.60
C ASP A 150 6.61 19.94 -1.10
N LEU A 151 5.75 19.41 -1.96
CA LEU A 151 4.85 18.29 -1.62
C LEU A 151 5.62 17.01 -1.27
N ASN A 152 6.69 16.69 -2.00
CA ASN A 152 7.57 15.57 -1.63
C ASN A 152 8.16 15.74 -0.24
N ALA A 153 8.60 16.95 0.12
CA ALA A 153 9.16 17.22 1.44
C ALA A 153 8.12 17.02 2.56
N LYS A 154 6.88 17.47 2.32
CA LYS A 154 5.77 17.48 3.30
C LYS A 154 4.98 16.18 3.36
N ALA A 155 4.95 15.38 2.28
CA ALA A 155 4.23 14.10 2.27
C ALA A 155 4.73 13.17 3.38
N VAL A 156 3.81 12.58 4.13
CA VAL A 156 4.13 11.63 5.20
C VAL A 156 4.04 10.20 4.68
N TYR A 157 5.06 9.39 4.95
CA TYR A 157 5.01 7.96 4.64
C TYR A 157 4.03 7.27 5.59
N GLY A 158 2.95 6.76 5.04
CA GLY A 158 1.76 6.31 5.77
C GLY A 158 1.89 4.90 6.37
N LEU A 159 2.90 4.69 7.19
CA LEU A 159 3.07 3.48 7.99
C LEU A 159 2.88 3.84 9.48
N PRO A 160 1.65 3.70 10.03
CA PRO A 160 1.30 4.14 11.38
C PRO A 160 2.17 3.54 12.48
N GLU A 161 2.66 2.33 12.29
CA GLU A 161 3.54 1.68 13.26
C GLU A 161 4.83 2.46 13.50
N LEU A 162 5.27 3.26 12.51
CA LEU A 162 6.49 4.07 12.57
C LEU A 162 6.24 5.58 12.61
N ASN A 163 5.11 6.06 12.06
CA ASN A 163 4.86 7.49 11.80
C ASN A 163 3.51 7.98 12.33
N ALA A 164 2.90 7.30 13.32
CA ALA A 164 1.59 7.67 13.87
C ALA A 164 1.51 9.12 14.35
N ASP A 165 2.61 9.68 14.83
CA ASP A 165 2.72 11.06 15.31
C ASP A 165 2.63 12.12 14.20
N LYS A 166 2.99 11.77 12.96
CA LYS A 166 3.04 12.68 11.81
C LYS A 166 1.77 12.65 10.96
N ILE A 167 1.05 11.53 10.96
CA ILE A 167 -0.11 11.30 10.09
C ILE A 167 -1.28 12.25 10.39
N PRO A 168 -1.65 12.55 11.64
CA PRO A 168 -2.78 13.42 11.94
C PRO A 168 -2.70 14.79 11.28
N SER A 169 -1.52 15.40 11.22
CA SER A 169 -1.30 16.73 10.64
C SER A 169 -1.00 16.72 9.13
N ALA A 170 -0.83 15.53 8.52
CA ALA A 170 -0.44 15.43 7.13
C ALA A 170 -1.54 15.87 6.16
N THR A 171 -1.19 16.68 5.16
CA THR A 171 -2.06 16.97 4.01
C THR A 171 -2.02 15.83 3.00
N VAL A 172 -0.83 15.27 2.76
CA VAL A 172 -0.62 14.14 1.85
C VAL A 172 -0.01 12.98 2.63
N VAL A 173 -0.69 11.85 2.62
CA VAL A 173 -0.16 10.58 3.15
C VAL A 173 0.15 9.66 1.98
N ALA A 174 1.42 9.30 1.84
CA ALA A 174 1.89 8.34 0.85
C ALA A 174 1.78 6.92 1.43
N ASN A 175 0.75 6.19 1.03
CA ASN A 175 0.48 4.84 1.51
C ASN A 175 1.60 3.88 1.05
N PRO A 176 2.17 3.04 1.91
CA PRO A 176 3.28 2.14 1.60
C PRO A 176 3.03 1.18 0.43
N GLY A 177 4.11 0.68 -0.16
CA GLY A 177 4.06 -0.49 -1.03
C GLY A 177 3.92 -1.77 -0.23
N CYS A 178 3.17 -2.74 -0.76
CA CYS A 178 2.86 -3.98 -0.04
C CYS A 178 4.09 -4.77 0.41
N TYR A 179 5.06 -5.03 -0.46
CA TYR A 179 6.31 -5.66 -0.04
C TYR A 179 7.10 -4.80 0.95
N ALA A 180 7.07 -3.47 0.78
CA ALA A 180 7.78 -2.58 1.68
C ALA A 180 7.22 -2.67 3.10
N THR A 181 5.90 -2.77 3.26
CA THR A 181 5.26 -2.94 4.57
C THR A 181 5.78 -4.18 5.30
N THR A 182 5.79 -5.36 4.66
CA THR A 182 6.26 -6.59 5.31
C THR A 182 7.73 -6.51 5.72
N VAL A 183 8.60 -5.98 4.84
CA VAL A 183 10.05 -5.93 5.09
C VAL A 183 10.40 -4.86 6.13
N ILE A 184 9.79 -3.68 6.04
CA ILE A 184 10.02 -2.59 6.98
C ILE A 184 9.59 -3.01 8.39
N LEU A 185 8.38 -3.54 8.53
CA LEU A 185 7.88 -3.96 9.84
C LEU A 185 8.69 -5.14 10.41
N ALA A 186 9.20 -6.04 9.58
CA ALA A 186 10.04 -7.13 10.04
C ALA A 186 11.40 -6.66 10.56
N LEU A 187 12.02 -5.64 9.92
CA LEU A 187 13.38 -5.22 10.21
C LEU A 187 13.48 -4.05 11.20
N ALA A 188 12.47 -3.19 11.28
CA ALA A 188 12.52 -1.95 12.07
C ALA A 188 12.93 -2.17 13.55
N PRO A 189 12.40 -3.17 14.29
CA PRO A 189 12.77 -3.36 15.70
C PRO A 189 14.26 -3.60 15.90
N ILE A 190 14.81 -4.57 15.16
CA ILE A 190 16.20 -5.02 15.34
C ILE A 190 17.21 -4.04 14.77
N LEU A 191 16.86 -3.30 13.70
CA LEU A 191 17.71 -2.23 13.17
C LEU A 191 17.74 -1.05 14.13
N LYS A 192 16.59 -0.63 14.67
CA LYS A 192 16.50 0.46 15.64
C LYS A 192 17.24 0.13 16.96
N ALA A 193 17.23 -1.14 17.35
CA ALA A 193 18.00 -1.64 18.49
C ALA A 193 19.51 -1.78 18.19
N GLY A 194 19.94 -1.55 16.95
CA GLY A 194 21.36 -1.65 16.56
C GLY A 194 21.94 -3.05 16.54
N LEU A 195 21.07 -4.08 16.49
CA LEU A 195 21.48 -5.49 16.61
C LEU A 195 22.04 -6.07 15.30
N VAL A 196 21.68 -5.51 14.15
CA VAL A 196 21.97 -6.06 12.83
C VAL A 196 23.37 -5.67 12.35
N ASP A 197 24.11 -6.63 11.84
CA ASP A 197 25.36 -6.44 11.12
C ASP A 197 25.03 -6.13 9.63
N VAL A 198 24.84 -4.86 9.32
CA VAL A 198 24.44 -4.41 7.99
C VAL A 198 25.55 -4.57 6.95
N GLU A 199 26.83 -4.64 7.37
CA GLU A 199 27.95 -4.84 6.45
C GLU A 199 27.93 -6.22 5.80
N ARG A 200 27.34 -7.21 6.47
CA ARG A 200 27.13 -8.57 5.91
C ARG A 200 25.96 -8.65 4.92
N GLY A 201 25.21 -7.55 4.76
CA GLY A 201 24.03 -7.49 3.92
C GLY A 201 22.80 -8.16 4.55
N ILE A 202 21.64 -7.63 4.21
CA ILE A 202 20.32 -8.18 4.55
C ILE A 202 19.70 -8.71 3.26
N ILE A 203 19.12 -9.90 3.29
CA ILE A 203 18.42 -10.47 2.12
C ILE A 203 16.94 -10.58 2.46
N ALA A 204 16.09 -9.91 1.71
CA ALA A 204 14.63 -10.01 1.78
C ALA A 204 14.12 -10.73 0.52
N ASP A 205 13.78 -12.01 0.67
CA ASP A 205 13.25 -12.86 -0.36
C ASP A 205 11.73 -12.98 -0.19
N SER A 206 10.98 -12.24 -1.01
CA SER A 206 9.54 -12.01 -0.83
C SER A 206 8.70 -12.61 -1.95
N LYS A 207 7.58 -13.21 -1.59
CA LYS A 207 6.64 -13.86 -2.49
C LYS A 207 5.27 -13.17 -2.38
N SER A 208 4.65 -12.81 -3.51
CA SER A 208 3.33 -12.15 -3.54
C SER A 208 2.37 -12.86 -4.48
N GLY A 209 1.12 -12.88 -4.10
CA GLY A 209 0.03 -13.23 -5.01
C GLY A 209 -0.09 -12.25 -6.18
N VAL A 210 -0.70 -12.74 -7.28
CA VAL A 210 -0.75 -12.07 -8.60
C VAL A 210 -1.49 -10.73 -8.56
N SER A 211 -2.45 -10.54 -7.66
CA SER A 211 -3.18 -9.27 -7.54
C SER A 211 -2.27 -8.06 -7.26
N GLY A 212 -1.07 -8.29 -6.69
CA GLY A 212 -0.06 -7.25 -6.48
C GLY A 212 0.48 -6.63 -7.77
N ALA A 213 0.38 -7.33 -8.89
CA ALA A 213 0.79 -6.82 -10.20
C ALA A 213 -0.28 -5.95 -10.89
N GLY A 214 -1.46 -5.79 -10.27
CA GLY A 214 -2.57 -5.01 -10.82
C GLY A 214 -3.54 -5.82 -11.67
N LYS A 215 -4.57 -5.14 -12.18
CA LYS A 215 -5.69 -5.75 -12.92
C LYS A 215 -5.36 -6.03 -14.40
N GLU A 216 -4.53 -5.18 -15.00
CA GLU A 216 -4.22 -5.27 -16.41
C GLU A 216 -3.34 -6.50 -16.69
N PRO A 217 -3.76 -7.41 -17.58
CA PRO A 217 -2.97 -8.59 -17.90
C PRO A 217 -1.69 -8.21 -18.65
N THR A 218 -0.63 -8.86 -18.29
CA THR A 218 0.67 -8.77 -18.98
C THR A 218 1.13 -10.16 -19.40
N SER A 219 2.17 -10.26 -20.22
CA SER A 219 2.77 -11.56 -20.57
C SER A 219 3.18 -12.38 -19.34
N ARG A 220 3.52 -11.72 -18.23
CA ARG A 220 3.91 -12.37 -16.97
C ARG A 220 2.70 -12.76 -16.11
N THR A 221 1.61 -11.98 -16.15
CA THR A 221 0.44 -12.16 -15.28
C THR A 221 -0.73 -12.85 -15.97
N HIS A 222 -0.57 -13.19 -17.26
CA HIS A 222 -1.54 -13.98 -17.99
C HIS A 222 -1.68 -15.37 -17.35
N PHE A 223 -2.90 -15.90 -17.27
CA PHE A 223 -3.19 -17.15 -16.55
C PHE A 223 -2.24 -18.29 -16.90
N VAL A 224 -2.01 -18.55 -18.20
CA VAL A 224 -1.12 -19.64 -18.66
C VAL A 224 0.33 -19.44 -18.23
N SER A 225 0.77 -18.19 -18.04
CA SER A 225 2.13 -17.88 -17.60
C SER A 225 2.31 -17.95 -16.09
N VAL A 226 1.22 -17.81 -15.34
CA VAL A 226 1.23 -17.78 -13.87
C VAL A 226 0.86 -19.12 -13.27
N ALA A 227 -0.08 -19.87 -13.90
CA ALA A 227 -0.55 -21.14 -13.36
C ALA A 227 0.62 -22.10 -13.18
N ASP A 228 0.71 -22.72 -11.99
CA ASP A 228 1.76 -23.69 -11.63
C ASP A 228 3.20 -23.16 -11.77
N ASN A 229 3.38 -21.84 -11.70
CA ASN A 229 4.67 -21.19 -11.91
C ASN A 229 5.02 -20.22 -10.76
N LEU A 230 6.29 -20.20 -10.37
CA LEU A 230 6.88 -19.25 -9.43
C LEU A 230 8.03 -18.52 -10.15
N SER A 231 7.98 -17.20 -10.21
CA SER A 231 8.98 -16.42 -10.94
C SER A 231 9.49 -15.22 -10.15
N ALA A 232 10.82 -15.07 -10.07
CA ALA A 232 11.45 -13.85 -9.59
C ALA A 232 11.34 -12.74 -10.65
N TYR A 233 11.25 -11.48 -10.18
CA TYR A 233 11.22 -10.33 -11.08
C TYR A 233 11.81 -9.09 -10.41
N GLY A 234 12.22 -8.10 -11.21
CA GLY A 234 12.68 -6.81 -10.72
C GLY A 234 13.81 -6.86 -9.69
N VAL A 235 14.68 -7.90 -9.76
CA VAL A 235 15.83 -8.03 -8.87
C VAL A 235 16.73 -6.81 -9.03
N PHE A 236 17.09 -6.15 -7.93
CA PHE A 236 17.81 -4.87 -7.85
C PHE A 236 17.12 -3.66 -8.51
N THR A 237 15.99 -3.85 -9.17
CA THR A 237 15.30 -2.79 -9.93
C THR A 237 13.85 -2.58 -9.47
N HIS A 238 13.40 -3.27 -8.42
CA HIS A 238 12.04 -3.11 -7.92
C HIS A 238 11.87 -1.80 -7.16
N ARG A 239 10.80 -1.06 -7.47
CA ARG A 239 10.52 0.27 -6.92
C ARG A 239 10.42 0.32 -5.39
N HIS A 240 10.02 -0.77 -4.74
CA HIS A 240 9.92 -0.83 -3.27
C HIS A 240 11.27 -0.89 -2.56
N LEU A 241 12.38 -1.17 -3.26
CA LEU A 241 13.72 -1.18 -2.64
C LEU A 241 14.06 0.20 -2.06
N GLY A 242 13.78 1.27 -2.80
CA GLY A 242 14.00 2.65 -2.32
C GLY A 242 13.17 2.99 -1.08
N GLU A 243 11.92 2.48 -0.98
CA GLU A 243 11.07 2.68 0.20
C GLU A 243 11.67 2.00 1.44
N MET A 244 12.08 0.73 1.30
CA MET A 244 12.70 -0.04 2.37
C MET A 244 13.99 0.64 2.85
N ALA A 245 14.84 1.04 1.92
CA ALA A 245 16.10 1.71 2.24
C ALA A 245 15.89 3.02 3.00
N GLU A 246 14.98 3.91 2.52
CA GLU A 246 14.71 5.18 3.19
C GLU A 246 14.07 5.00 4.58
N GLN A 247 13.10 4.10 4.74
CA GLN A 247 12.39 3.93 6.00
C GLN A 247 13.22 3.19 7.06
N LEU A 248 14.17 2.38 6.64
CA LEU A 248 15.07 1.61 7.53
C LEU A 248 16.44 2.29 7.73
N ASN A 249 16.66 3.43 7.08
CA ASN A 249 17.94 4.13 7.07
C ASN A 249 19.10 3.22 6.61
N LEU A 250 18.84 2.47 5.54
CA LEU A 250 19.80 1.60 4.87
C LEU A 250 20.17 2.19 3.50
N THR A 251 21.33 1.78 2.99
CA THR A 251 21.66 1.94 1.58
C THR A 251 21.08 0.79 0.77
N THR A 252 20.93 0.97 -0.53
CA THR A 252 20.47 -0.10 -1.43
C THR A 252 21.50 -1.24 -1.58
N ASN A 253 22.75 -1.04 -1.15
CA ASN A 253 23.79 -2.07 -1.13
C ASN A 253 23.70 -2.97 0.12
N GLU A 254 23.12 -2.46 1.21
CA GLU A 254 22.94 -3.22 2.45
C GLU A 254 21.69 -4.10 2.45
N LEU A 255 20.79 -3.90 1.49
CA LEU A 255 19.55 -4.65 1.36
C LEU A 255 19.40 -5.25 -0.04
N THR A 256 19.49 -6.56 -0.14
CA THR A 256 19.11 -7.31 -1.35
C THR A 256 17.63 -7.67 -1.27
N PHE A 257 16.84 -7.17 -2.22
CA PHE A 257 15.41 -7.47 -2.30
C PHE A 257 15.11 -8.29 -3.56
N THR A 258 14.52 -9.47 -3.36
CA THR A 258 14.14 -10.39 -4.44
C THR A 258 12.65 -10.67 -4.38
N PRO A 259 11.82 -9.95 -5.14
CA PRO A 259 10.39 -10.23 -5.23
C PRO A 259 10.10 -11.41 -6.17
N HIS A 260 9.10 -12.21 -5.78
CA HIS A 260 8.56 -13.31 -6.59
C HIS A 260 7.05 -13.18 -6.75
N LEU A 261 6.54 -13.70 -7.85
CA LEU A 261 5.12 -13.84 -8.12
C LEU A 261 4.70 -15.29 -7.90
N LEU A 262 3.71 -15.51 -7.03
CA LEU A 262 3.09 -16.79 -6.74
C LEU A 262 1.81 -16.98 -7.56
N PRO A 263 1.44 -18.23 -7.94
CA PRO A 263 0.17 -18.53 -8.62
C PRO A 263 -1.02 -18.56 -7.65
N ILE A 264 -1.10 -17.59 -6.75
CA ILE A 264 -2.22 -17.40 -5.81
C ILE A 264 -2.80 -16.00 -5.96
N PRO A 265 -4.07 -15.77 -5.66
CA PRO A 265 -4.67 -14.44 -5.84
C PRO A 265 -4.08 -13.38 -4.92
N ARG A 266 -3.86 -13.68 -3.64
CA ARG A 266 -3.56 -12.71 -2.57
C ARG A 266 -2.55 -13.25 -1.58
N GLY A 267 -1.95 -12.33 -0.84
CA GLY A 267 -1.05 -12.58 0.28
C GLY A 267 0.41 -12.38 -0.09
N ILE A 268 1.18 -11.95 0.89
CA ILE A 268 2.64 -11.81 0.82
C ILE A 268 3.26 -12.62 1.95
N LEU A 269 4.37 -13.28 1.63
CA LEU A 269 5.30 -13.85 2.60
C LEU A 269 6.70 -13.36 2.25
N SER A 270 7.37 -12.71 3.20
CA SER A 270 8.76 -12.29 3.11
C SER A 270 9.61 -13.12 4.04
N THR A 271 10.60 -13.83 3.50
CA THR A 271 11.66 -14.51 4.28
C THR A 271 12.88 -13.62 4.28
N ILE A 272 13.32 -13.19 5.46
CA ILE A 272 14.39 -12.20 5.59
C ILE A 272 15.55 -12.82 6.35
N TYR A 273 16.73 -12.77 5.77
CA TYR A 273 17.96 -13.35 6.31
C TYR A 273 18.83 -12.22 6.85
N VAL A 274 19.19 -12.34 8.13
CA VAL A 274 19.92 -11.31 8.87
C VAL A 274 21.06 -11.93 9.64
N HIS A 275 22.18 -11.22 9.72
CA HIS A 275 23.24 -11.50 10.67
C HIS A 275 23.22 -10.48 11.81
N LEU A 276 23.30 -10.97 13.05
CA LEU A 276 23.43 -10.12 14.23
C LEU A 276 24.91 -9.79 14.49
N LYS A 277 25.18 -8.59 15.03
CA LYS A 277 26.54 -8.16 15.38
C LYS A 277 27.19 -9.02 16.46
N LYS A 278 26.36 -9.55 17.37
CA LYS A 278 26.78 -10.39 18.50
C LYS A 278 25.75 -11.52 18.67
N PRO A 279 26.16 -12.66 19.24
CA PRO A 279 25.23 -13.69 19.63
C PRO A 279 24.15 -13.13 20.58
N ALA A 280 22.89 -13.48 20.30
CA ALA A 280 21.73 -13.12 21.10
C ALA A 280 20.95 -14.37 21.54
N GLN A 281 20.03 -14.20 22.48
CA GLN A 281 19.05 -15.21 22.86
C GLN A 281 17.72 -14.94 22.17
N ALA A 282 16.96 -15.99 21.84
CA ALA A 282 15.65 -15.83 21.22
C ALA A 282 14.67 -14.98 22.08
N SER A 283 14.75 -15.10 23.41
CA SER A 283 13.95 -14.31 24.35
C SER A 283 14.25 -12.82 24.32
N GLU A 284 15.51 -12.43 24.06
CA GLU A 284 15.92 -11.03 23.91
C GLU A 284 15.30 -10.42 22.65
N LEU A 285 15.30 -11.18 21.55
CA LEU A 285 14.67 -10.77 20.32
C LEU A 285 13.14 -10.68 20.45
N GLU A 286 12.50 -11.67 21.11
CA GLU A 286 11.06 -11.60 21.39
C GLU A 286 10.71 -10.34 22.19
N THR A 287 11.46 -10.02 23.20
CA THR A 287 11.28 -8.79 24.00
C THR A 287 11.43 -7.56 23.12
N CYS A 288 12.48 -7.49 22.30
CA CYS A 288 12.70 -6.38 21.36
C CYS A 288 11.50 -6.15 20.43
N TYR A 289 10.95 -7.21 19.82
CA TYR A 289 9.78 -7.09 18.93
C TYR A 289 8.51 -6.72 19.69
N ARG A 290 8.24 -7.33 20.84
CA ARG A 290 7.03 -7.08 21.63
C ARG A 290 7.01 -5.67 22.19
N ASP A 291 8.13 -5.18 22.68
CA ASP A 291 8.25 -3.83 23.22
C ASP A 291 8.11 -2.78 22.11
N PHE A 292 8.72 -3.03 20.96
CA PHE A 292 8.65 -2.13 19.82
C PHE A 292 7.21 -1.98 19.28
N TYR A 293 6.46 -3.09 19.20
CA TYR A 293 5.10 -3.11 18.70
C TYR A 293 4.03 -3.04 19.80
N LYS A 294 4.43 -2.74 21.03
CA LYS A 294 3.46 -2.53 22.12
C LYS A 294 2.46 -1.42 21.76
N GLY A 295 1.17 -1.78 21.77
CA GLY A 295 0.10 -0.85 21.38
C GLY A 295 -0.09 -0.66 19.87
N LYS A 296 0.68 -1.34 19.01
CA LYS A 296 0.50 -1.35 17.56
C LYS A 296 -0.40 -2.50 17.16
N ARG A 297 -1.69 -2.20 17.03
CA ARG A 297 -2.76 -3.19 16.89
C ARG A 297 -2.61 -4.13 15.72
N PHE A 298 -2.08 -3.64 14.60
CA PHE A 298 -2.04 -4.39 13.35
C PHE A 298 -0.72 -5.13 13.09
N VAL A 299 0.15 -5.23 14.10
CA VAL A 299 1.32 -6.12 14.06
C VAL A 299 1.15 -7.22 15.10
N ARG A 300 1.21 -8.49 14.66
CA ARG A 300 1.18 -9.65 15.53
C ARG A 300 2.55 -10.33 15.54
N VAL A 301 3.17 -10.41 16.71
CA VAL A 301 4.46 -11.07 16.91
C VAL A 301 4.22 -12.49 17.41
N PHE A 302 4.64 -13.47 16.63
CA PHE A 302 4.54 -14.90 16.98
C PHE A 302 5.67 -15.30 17.92
N GLY A 303 5.37 -16.08 18.94
CA GLY A 303 6.40 -16.63 19.84
C GLY A 303 7.23 -17.71 19.16
N THR A 304 8.54 -17.70 19.40
CA THR A 304 9.48 -18.67 18.86
C THR A 304 9.17 -20.10 19.33
N PRO A 305 9.21 -21.14 18.48
CA PRO A 305 9.66 -21.12 17.07
C PRO A 305 8.51 -20.99 16.03
N LYS A 306 7.35 -20.49 16.40
CA LYS A 306 6.18 -20.42 15.52
C LYS A 306 6.38 -19.35 14.44
N LEU A 307 6.22 -19.72 13.18
CA LEU A 307 6.29 -18.80 12.04
C LEU A 307 4.88 -18.51 11.49
N PRO A 308 4.65 -17.32 10.96
CA PRO A 308 3.39 -16.98 10.29
C PRO A 308 3.30 -17.65 8.91
N GLU A 309 2.05 -17.82 8.47
CA GLU A 309 1.69 -18.28 7.14
C GLU A 309 0.78 -17.26 6.47
N ILE A 310 0.77 -17.23 5.14
CA ILE A 310 -0.07 -16.30 4.37
C ILE A 310 -1.54 -16.36 4.82
N GLN A 311 -2.06 -17.56 5.06
CA GLN A 311 -3.47 -17.78 5.43
C GLN A 311 -3.89 -17.05 6.72
N PHE A 312 -2.96 -16.81 7.65
CA PHE A 312 -3.28 -16.18 8.92
C PHE A 312 -3.59 -14.68 8.79
N SER A 313 -3.02 -14.05 7.75
CA SER A 313 -3.16 -12.61 7.49
C SER A 313 -4.19 -12.29 6.39
N LEU A 314 -4.62 -13.28 5.60
CA LEU A 314 -5.55 -13.05 4.47
C LEU A 314 -6.85 -12.40 4.94
N ASN A 315 -7.31 -11.41 4.18
CA ASN A 315 -8.53 -10.63 4.42
C ASN A 315 -8.53 -9.86 5.76
N THR A 316 -7.35 -9.63 6.35
CA THR A 316 -7.17 -8.86 7.58
C THR A 316 -6.19 -7.71 7.39
N ASN A 317 -6.23 -6.72 8.28
CA ASN A 317 -5.25 -5.62 8.30
C ASN A 317 -4.00 -5.97 9.13
N TYR A 318 -3.75 -7.25 9.43
CA TYR A 318 -2.59 -7.65 10.21
C TYR A 318 -1.34 -7.87 9.33
N CYS A 319 -0.19 -7.45 9.90
CA CYS A 319 1.14 -7.93 9.50
C CYS A 319 1.64 -8.88 10.59
N ASP A 320 1.85 -10.12 10.22
CA ASP A 320 2.30 -11.19 11.10
C ASP A 320 3.81 -11.35 11.00
N ILE A 321 4.50 -11.41 12.14
CA ILE A 321 5.97 -11.52 12.21
C ILE A 321 6.36 -12.67 13.14
N GLY A 322 7.22 -13.54 12.66
CA GLY A 322 7.87 -14.58 13.46
C GLY A 322 9.31 -14.75 13.04
N PHE A 323 10.13 -15.39 13.87
CA PHE A 323 11.54 -15.58 13.56
C PHE A 323 12.11 -16.86 14.15
N CYS A 324 13.22 -17.32 13.57
CA CYS A 324 14.06 -18.39 14.09
C CYS A 324 15.50 -17.91 14.20
N LEU A 325 16.12 -18.13 15.37
CA LEU A 325 17.52 -17.86 15.62
C LEU A 325 18.29 -19.19 15.55
N ALA A 326 19.38 -19.20 14.81
CA ALA A 326 20.26 -20.38 14.73
C ALA A 326 21.02 -20.60 16.05
N GLN A 327 21.57 -21.80 16.24
CA GLN A 327 22.30 -22.19 17.47
C GLN A 327 23.53 -21.30 17.77
N ASP A 328 24.10 -20.69 16.71
CA ASP A 328 25.22 -19.75 16.86
C ASP A 328 24.81 -18.40 17.49
N GLY A 329 23.50 -18.16 17.64
CA GLY A 329 22.94 -16.92 18.16
C GLY A 329 23.10 -15.71 17.22
N GLN A 330 23.62 -15.87 16.00
CA GLN A 330 23.91 -14.75 15.10
C GLN A 330 23.12 -14.79 13.78
N ARG A 331 22.81 -15.98 13.26
CA ARG A 331 22.00 -16.09 12.04
C ARG A 331 20.53 -16.08 12.38
N LEU A 332 19.83 -15.06 11.94
CA LEU A 332 18.42 -14.85 12.21
C LEU A 332 17.63 -14.92 10.88
N ILE A 333 16.58 -15.71 10.88
CA ILE A 333 15.58 -15.74 9.79
C ILE A 333 14.28 -15.18 10.35
N ILE A 334 13.75 -14.14 9.68
CA ILE A 334 12.48 -13.51 10.01
C ILE A 334 11.51 -13.83 8.89
N VAL A 335 10.30 -14.23 9.27
CA VAL A 335 9.19 -14.41 8.32
C VAL A 335 8.11 -13.39 8.64
N SER A 336 7.66 -12.68 7.63
CA SER A 336 6.59 -11.70 7.74
C SER A 336 5.52 -11.96 6.68
N CYS A 337 4.24 -11.90 7.08
CA CYS A 337 3.11 -12.15 6.19
C CYS A 337 2.05 -11.06 6.33
N GLU A 338 1.41 -10.73 5.20
CA GLU A 338 0.25 -9.83 5.17
C GLU A 338 -0.65 -10.09 3.96
N ASP A 339 -1.85 -9.55 3.95
CA ASP A 339 -2.67 -9.43 2.74
C ASP A 339 -2.22 -8.21 1.93
N ASN A 340 -1.71 -8.44 0.72
CA ASN A 340 -1.18 -7.38 -0.15
C ASN A 340 -2.21 -6.34 -0.61
N LEU A 341 -3.51 -6.65 -0.54
CA LEU A 341 -4.59 -5.72 -0.89
C LEU A 341 -5.20 -5.01 0.33
N ILE A 342 -5.00 -5.55 1.55
CA ILE A 342 -5.52 -4.94 2.79
C ILE A 342 -4.40 -4.25 3.54
N LYS A 343 -3.62 -4.93 4.36
CA LYS A 343 -2.49 -4.29 5.08
C LYS A 343 -1.46 -3.72 4.10
N GLY A 344 -1.24 -4.37 2.97
CA GLY A 344 -0.36 -3.90 1.91
C GLY A 344 -0.91 -2.75 1.06
N ALA A 345 -2.20 -2.38 1.18
CA ALA A 345 -2.81 -1.35 0.34
C ALA A 345 -4.03 -0.68 0.99
N ALA A 346 -5.24 -1.23 0.79
CA ALA A 346 -6.51 -0.58 1.12
C ALA A 346 -6.73 -0.43 2.63
N GLY A 347 -6.46 -1.47 3.41
CA GLY A 347 -6.61 -1.43 4.87
C GLY A 347 -5.63 -0.46 5.51
N GLN A 348 -4.38 -0.42 5.01
CA GLN A 348 -3.38 0.58 5.41
C GLN A 348 -3.87 2.00 5.11
N ALA A 349 -4.53 2.22 3.97
CA ALA A 349 -5.10 3.52 3.62
C ALA A 349 -6.23 3.95 4.57
N ILE A 350 -7.10 3.00 5.00
CA ILE A 350 -8.13 3.25 6.02
C ILE A 350 -7.48 3.55 7.37
N GLN A 351 -6.47 2.78 7.79
CA GLN A 351 -5.73 3.01 9.03
C GLN A 351 -5.11 4.42 9.05
N ASN A 352 -4.52 4.85 7.93
CA ASN A 352 -4.02 6.22 7.76
C ASN A 352 -5.13 7.26 7.86
N MET A 353 -6.27 7.07 7.18
CA MET A 353 -7.42 7.96 7.28
C MET A 353 -7.93 8.06 8.72
N ASN A 354 -8.01 6.95 9.44
CA ASN A 354 -8.47 6.95 10.82
C ASN A 354 -7.59 7.86 11.69
N LEU A 355 -6.28 7.77 11.57
CA LEU A 355 -5.35 8.67 12.27
C LEU A 355 -5.46 10.12 11.77
N MET A 356 -5.62 10.35 10.46
CA MET A 356 -5.78 11.69 9.90
C MET A 356 -7.00 12.43 10.46
N TYR A 357 -8.05 11.71 10.81
CA TYR A 357 -9.31 12.30 11.31
C TYR A 357 -9.61 11.94 12.77
N GLU A 358 -8.59 11.45 13.49
CA GLU A 358 -8.69 11.15 14.93
C GLU A 358 -9.82 10.13 15.25
N PHE A 359 -10.12 9.24 14.30
CA PHE A 359 -10.97 8.09 14.55
C PHE A 359 -10.18 6.99 15.29
N ASN A 360 -10.89 6.01 15.86
CA ASN A 360 -10.21 4.83 16.37
C ASN A 360 -9.46 4.14 15.22
N GLU A 361 -8.16 3.87 15.42
CA GLU A 361 -7.27 3.30 14.41
C GLU A 361 -7.81 1.99 13.80
N GLU A 362 -8.57 1.22 14.58
CA GLU A 362 -9.14 -0.08 14.20
C GLU A 362 -10.47 0.02 13.43
N GLU A 363 -11.08 1.19 13.40
CA GLU A 363 -12.44 1.35 12.94
C GLU A 363 -12.59 1.01 11.45
N GLY A 364 -13.56 0.15 11.13
CA GLY A 364 -13.76 -0.37 9.78
C GLY A 364 -12.73 -1.42 9.30
N LEU A 365 -11.80 -1.85 10.17
CA LEU A 365 -10.72 -2.78 9.83
C LEU A 365 -10.77 -4.12 10.60
N LEU A 366 -11.64 -4.25 11.59
CA LEU A 366 -11.89 -5.48 12.37
C LEU A 366 -13.24 -6.09 12.04
#